data_56a958a6a7a0c9a271c857e1a6900ff0
#
_entry.id   56a958a6a7a0c9a271c857e1a6900ff0
#
_cell.length_a   1.000
_cell.length_b   1.000
_cell.length_c   1.000
_cell.angle_alpha   90.00
_cell.angle_beta   90.00
_cell.angle_gamma   90.00
#
_symmetry.space_group_name_H-M   'P 1'
#
loop_
_entity.id
_entity.type
_entity.pdbx_description
1 polymer ?
#
loop_
_entity_poly.entity_id
_entity_poly.type
_entity_poly.pdbx_seq_one_letter_code
_entity_poly.pdbx_strand_id
1 'polypeptide(L)'
;MYTDMQQYVDVNMSHNYFGQKSFDYLTSLMGNDMIMTGRFAMSMYHYLLDYWQQNYTPTNNRWKEYYRVIANANNILKLIDPSSEDPANLKYRAIALGFRGYAYLQLTYLYQHSYYTGADGTKWGRGEKYDFSQSPCVPLITEDTEGDQPRATVAQ
;
A
#
# COMPACT_ATOMS: atom_id res chain seq x y z
N MET A 1 13.60 3.52 2.17
CA MET A 1 12.27 3.23 2.76
C MET A 1 11.68 4.44 3.50
N TYR A 2 12.19 4.85 4.66
CA TYR A 2 11.64 6.03 5.35
C TYR A 2 11.72 7.30 4.49
N THR A 3 12.84 7.52 3.81
CA THR A 3 13.04 8.64 2.87
C THR A 3 12.04 8.59 1.71
N ASP A 4 11.77 7.41 1.16
CA ASP A 4 10.82 7.24 0.05
C ASP A 4 9.41 7.65 0.46
N MET A 5 9.00 7.30 1.68
CA MET A 5 7.69 7.70 2.22
C MET A 5 7.57 9.21 2.50
N GLN A 6 8.65 9.96 2.38
CA GLN A 6 8.72 11.42 2.57
C GLN A 6 9.08 12.19 1.31
N GLN A 7 9.16 11.53 0.16
CA GLN A 7 9.49 12.15 -1.11
C GLN A 7 8.30 12.17 -2.08
N TYR A 8 8.46 12.90 -3.17
CA TYR A 8 7.52 12.82 -4.27
C TYR A 8 7.56 11.42 -4.90
N VAL A 9 6.39 10.88 -5.18
CA VAL A 9 6.26 9.58 -5.86
C VAL A 9 6.83 9.65 -7.27
N ASP A 10 6.73 10.80 -7.92
CA ASP A 10 7.31 11.08 -9.23
C ASP A 10 7.83 12.52 -9.29
N VAL A 11 8.87 12.77 -10.08
CA VAL A 11 9.56 14.07 -10.19
C VAL A 11 8.68 15.22 -10.73
N ASN A 12 7.60 14.90 -11.41
CA ASN A 12 6.66 15.86 -12.00
C ASN A 12 5.38 16.05 -11.18
N MET A 13 5.34 15.56 -9.95
CA MET A 13 4.13 15.54 -9.13
C MET A 13 3.98 16.78 -8.25
N SER A 14 2.72 17.18 -8.09
CA SER A 14 2.33 18.24 -7.16
C SER A 14 2.40 17.78 -5.69
N HIS A 15 2.24 18.73 -4.75
CA HIS A 15 2.19 18.44 -3.31
C HIS A 15 1.16 17.38 -2.89
N ASN A 16 0.20 17.05 -3.74
CA ASN A 16 -0.80 16.00 -3.51
C ASN A 16 -0.22 14.56 -3.55
N TYR A 17 1.04 14.39 -3.93
CA TYR A 17 1.71 13.09 -4.03
C TYR A 17 3.08 13.10 -3.36
N PHE A 18 3.15 13.77 -2.22
CA PHE A 18 4.36 13.88 -1.40
C PHE A 18 4.34 12.79 -0.30
N GLY A 19 4.68 11.57 -0.70
CA GLY A 19 4.85 10.44 0.20
C GLY A 19 3.57 10.04 0.96
N GLN A 20 3.75 9.28 2.04
CA GLN A 20 2.66 8.69 2.83
C GLN A 20 1.67 9.73 3.37
N LYS A 21 2.15 10.88 3.85
CA LYS A 21 1.28 11.92 4.42
C LYS A 21 0.27 12.48 3.41
N SER A 22 0.66 12.57 2.14
CA SER A 22 -0.28 12.97 1.09
C SER A 22 -1.34 11.92 0.86
N PHE A 23 -0.96 10.64 0.89
CA PHE A 23 -1.93 9.55 0.76
C PHE A 23 -2.90 9.52 1.94
N ASP A 24 -2.42 9.72 3.15
CA ASP A 24 -3.26 9.79 4.36
C ASP A 24 -4.26 10.96 4.26
N TYR A 25 -3.77 12.15 3.86
CA TYR A 25 -4.62 13.31 3.61
C TYR A 25 -5.68 13.04 2.54
N LEU A 26 -5.27 12.50 1.39
CA LEU A 26 -6.19 12.21 0.29
C LEU A 26 -7.20 11.12 0.65
N THR A 27 -6.82 10.15 1.47
CA THR A 27 -7.72 9.12 1.98
C THR A 27 -8.73 9.71 2.96
N SER A 28 -8.32 10.65 3.82
CA SER A 28 -9.24 11.36 4.72
C SER A 28 -10.28 12.21 3.98
N LEU A 29 -9.93 12.72 2.79
CA LEU A 29 -10.90 13.41 1.92
C LEU A 29 -11.99 12.49 1.34
N MET A 30 -11.71 11.18 1.26
CA MET A 30 -12.68 10.19 0.78
C MET A 30 -13.69 9.76 1.85
N GLY A 31 -13.38 10.02 3.11
CA GLY A 31 -14.25 9.75 4.25
C GLY A 31 -15.09 10.96 4.64
N ASN A 32 -15.66 10.90 5.83
CA ASN A 32 -16.46 11.98 6.42
C ASN A 32 -15.65 12.91 7.33
N ASP A 33 -14.33 12.70 7.43
CA ASP A 33 -13.47 13.39 8.38
C ASP A 33 -13.07 14.79 7.91
N MET A 34 -13.12 15.05 6.59
CA MET A 34 -12.71 16.30 6.00
C MET A 34 -13.73 16.81 4.97
N ILE A 35 -13.95 18.12 4.99
CA ILE A 35 -14.80 18.82 4.02
C ILE A 35 -13.93 19.69 3.14
N MET A 36 -14.17 19.61 1.84
CA MET A 36 -13.48 20.43 0.86
C MET A 36 -14.31 21.67 0.54
N THR A 37 -13.77 22.85 0.87
CA THR A 37 -14.45 24.14 0.66
C THR A 37 -14.11 24.83 -0.66
N GLY A 38 -13.21 24.26 -1.46
CA GLY A 38 -12.79 24.83 -2.75
C GLY A 38 -12.35 23.76 -3.74
N ARG A 39 -12.27 24.12 -5.01
CA ARG A 39 -11.86 23.22 -6.08
C ARG A 39 -10.33 23.21 -6.20
N PHE A 40 -9.69 22.25 -5.57
CA PHE A 40 -8.25 22.06 -5.63
C PHE A 40 -7.91 20.79 -6.42
N ALA A 41 -7.80 20.91 -7.73
CA ALA A 41 -7.24 19.91 -8.64
C ALA A 41 -7.40 18.44 -8.18
N MET A 42 -6.28 17.78 -7.87
CA MET A 42 -6.26 16.35 -7.52
C MET A 42 -7.02 16.00 -6.22
N SER A 43 -7.10 16.91 -5.26
CA SER A 43 -7.87 16.69 -4.03
C SER A 43 -9.36 16.53 -4.31
N MET A 44 -9.89 17.24 -5.34
CA MET A 44 -11.28 17.12 -5.77
C MET A 44 -11.60 15.71 -6.25
N TYR A 45 -10.73 15.07 -7.00
CA TYR A 45 -10.95 13.71 -7.50
C TYR A 45 -11.06 12.69 -6.37
N HIS A 46 -10.29 12.85 -5.31
CA HIS A 46 -10.40 12.01 -4.12
C HIS A 46 -11.69 12.30 -3.35
N TYR A 47 -12.02 13.56 -3.16
CA TYR A 47 -13.24 13.97 -2.45
C TYR A 47 -14.52 13.49 -3.17
N LEU A 48 -14.57 13.54 -4.49
CA LEU A 48 -15.68 13.08 -5.31
C LEU A 48 -15.62 11.57 -5.63
N LEU A 49 -14.60 10.86 -5.17
CA LEU A 49 -14.33 9.45 -5.51
C LEU A 49 -14.24 9.22 -7.03
N ASP A 50 -13.69 10.21 -7.74
CA ASP A 50 -13.55 10.20 -9.19
C ASP A 50 -12.18 9.70 -9.63
N TYR A 51 -12.07 9.19 -10.88
CA TYR A 51 -10.81 8.76 -11.48
C TYR A 51 -10.04 7.65 -10.72
N TRP A 52 -10.78 6.67 -10.17
CA TRP A 52 -10.20 5.49 -9.49
C TRP A 52 -9.94 4.30 -10.42
N GLN A 53 -9.83 4.54 -11.71
CA GLN A 53 -9.52 3.51 -12.69
C GLN A 53 -8.02 3.19 -12.68
N GLN A 54 -7.68 2.00 -13.22
CA GLN A 54 -6.33 1.44 -13.22
C GLN A 54 -5.25 2.40 -13.76
N ASN A 55 -5.56 3.18 -14.78
CA ASN A 55 -4.59 4.04 -15.48
C ASN A 55 -4.50 5.45 -14.89
N TYR A 56 -5.28 5.76 -13.87
CA TYR A 56 -5.28 7.09 -13.28
C TYR A 56 -4.26 7.25 -12.16
N THR A 57 -3.76 8.46 -12.05
CA THR A 57 -2.71 8.85 -11.11
C THR A 57 -2.99 8.45 -9.66
N PRO A 58 -4.21 8.62 -9.09
CA PRO A 58 -4.50 8.22 -7.71
C PRO A 58 -4.21 6.75 -7.42
N THR A 59 -4.66 5.87 -8.30
CA THR A 59 -4.45 4.42 -8.17
C THR A 59 -3.00 4.04 -8.43
N ASN A 60 -2.43 4.54 -9.54
CA ASN A 60 -1.10 4.16 -9.99
C ASN A 60 0.01 4.61 -9.03
N ASN A 61 -0.12 5.81 -8.44
CA ASN A 61 0.92 6.34 -7.55
C ASN A 61 1.03 5.57 -6.23
N ARG A 62 -0.10 5.15 -5.65
CA ARG A 62 -0.08 4.31 -4.46
C ARG A 62 0.57 2.94 -4.73
N TRP A 63 0.25 2.34 -5.87
CA TRP A 63 0.91 1.11 -6.32
C TRP A 63 2.41 1.28 -6.43
N LYS A 64 2.87 2.28 -7.17
CA LYS A 64 4.30 2.57 -7.36
C LYS A 64 5.03 2.82 -6.06
N GLU A 65 4.44 3.60 -5.16
CA GLU A 65 5.06 3.94 -3.89
C GLU A 65 5.26 2.72 -2.99
N TYR A 66 4.22 1.93 -2.77
CA TYR A 66 4.34 0.77 -1.91
C TYR A 66 5.24 -0.31 -2.50
N TYR A 67 5.21 -0.54 -3.82
CA TYR A 67 6.16 -1.46 -4.45
C TYR A 67 7.60 -0.93 -4.44
N ARG A 68 7.84 0.38 -4.45
CA ARG A 68 9.16 0.97 -4.19
C ARG A 68 9.65 0.67 -2.78
N VAL A 69 8.81 0.81 -1.78
CA VAL A 69 9.12 0.45 -0.38
C VAL A 69 9.45 -1.04 -0.27
N ILE A 70 8.67 -1.91 -0.92
CA ILE A 70 8.91 -3.37 -0.96
C ILE A 70 10.26 -3.68 -1.62
N ALA A 71 10.54 -3.08 -2.79
CA ALA A 71 11.80 -3.29 -3.50
C ALA A 71 13.01 -2.87 -2.65
N ASN A 72 12.95 -1.72 -1.99
CA ASN A 72 14.01 -1.25 -1.10
C ASN A 72 14.18 -2.14 0.13
N ALA A 73 13.10 -2.66 0.70
CA ALA A 73 13.14 -3.62 1.79
C ALA A 73 13.81 -4.93 1.34
N ASN A 74 13.42 -5.46 0.17
CA ASN A 74 14.00 -6.67 -0.40
C ASN A 74 15.50 -6.52 -0.70
N ASN A 75 15.92 -5.35 -1.22
CA ASN A 75 17.34 -5.06 -1.43
C ASN A 75 18.15 -5.11 -0.12
N ILE A 76 17.60 -4.59 0.98
CA ILE A 76 18.26 -4.67 2.29
C ILE A 76 18.32 -6.12 2.78
N LEU A 77 17.21 -6.86 2.66
CA LEU A 77 17.13 -8.26 3.09
C LEU A 77 18.08 -9.16 2.31
N LYS A 78 18.27 -8.89 1.02
CA LYS A 78 19.23 -9.62 0.18
C LYS A 78 20.68 -9.44 0.58
N LEU A 79 21.03 -8.29 1.19
CA LEU A 79 22.39 -7.98 1.62
C LEU A 79 22.73 -8.53 3.01
N ILE A 80 21.74 -8.94 3.79
CA ILE A 80 21.93 -9.38 5.17
C ILE A 80 21.76 -10.90 5.24
N ASP A 81 22.78 -11.59 5.69
CA ASP A 81 22.71 -13.03 5.96
C ASP A 81 21.58 -13.31 6.96
N PRO A 82 20.59 -14.16 6.60
CA PRO A 82 19.48 -14.53 7.48
C PRO A 82 19.92 -15.16 8.81
N SER A 83 21.08 -15.80 8.84
CA SER A 83 21.66 -16.44 10.03
C SER A 83 22.54 -15.52 10.88
N SER A 84 22.71 -14.26 10.48
CA SER A 84 23.56 -13.31 11.20
C SER A 84 23.03 -13.04 12.61
N GLU A 85 23.89 -13.21 13.62
CA GLU A 85 23.62 -12.86 15.02
C GLU A 85 24.07 -11.43 15.39
N ASP A 86 24.64 -10.67 14.44
CA ASP A 86 25.05 -9.29 14.68
C ASP A 86 23.82 -8.43 14.99
N PRO A 87 23.79 -7.73 16.15
CA PRO A 87 22.66 -6.88 16.55
C PRO A 87 22.31 -5.80 15.53
N ALA A 88 23.29 -5.26 14.80
CA ALA A 88 23.05 -4.27 13.75
C ALA A 88 22.29 -4.89 12.56
N ASN A 89 22.70 -6.07 12.11
CA ASN A 89 22.05 -6.81 11.05
C ASN A 89 20.63 -7.23 11.43
N LEU A 90 20.42 -7.73 12.63
CA LEU A 90 19.10 -8.08 13.16
C LEU A 90 18.17 -6.86 13.18
N LYS A 91 18.66 -5.71 13.61
CA LYS A 91 17.90 -4.45 13.61
C LYS A 91 17.49 -4.03 12.21
N TYR A 92 18.42 -3.99 11.25
CA TYR A 92 18.10 -3.60 9.88
C TYR A 92 17.16 -4.58 9.19
N ARG A 93 17.34 -5.88 9.44
CA ARG A 93 16.44 -6.93 8.96
C ARG A 93 15.02 -6.74 9.51
N ALA A 94 14.88 -6.50 10.81
CA ALA A 94 13.57 -6.26 11.43
C ALA A 94 12.87 -5.02 10.86
N ILE A 95 13.62 -3.91 10.66
CA ILE A 95 13.10 -2.70 10.04
C ILE A 95 12.64 -2.97 8.60
N ALA A 96 13.43 -3.66 7.79
CA ALA A 96 13.09 -3.98 6.41
C ALA A 96 11.82 -4.85 6.33
N LEU A 97 11.72 -5.89 7.16
CA LEU A 97 10.53 -6.74 7.24
C LEU A 97 9.30 -5.95 7.70
N GLY A 98 9.45 -5.05 8.67
CA GLY A 98 8.36 -4.20 9.15
C GLY A 98 7.81 -3.27 8.05
N PHE A 99 8.68 -2.60 7.30
CA PHE A 99 8.26 -1.75 6.18
C PHE A 99 7.65 -2.55 5.03
N ARG A 100 8.18 -3.73 4.73
CA ARG A 100 7.61 -4.63 3.72
C ARG A 100 6.20 -5.08 4.12
N GLY A 101 6.03 -5.54 5.36
CA GLY A 101 4.72 -5.94 5.89
C GLY A 101 3.72 -4.79 5.87
N TYR A 102 4.14 -3.58 6.29
CA TYR A 102 3.30 -2.39 6.22
C TYR A 102 2.86 -2.07 4.78
N ALA A 103 3.79 -2.11 3.82
CA ALA A 103 3.47 -1.83 2.43
C ALA A 103 2.46 -2.83 1.84
N TYR A 104 2.61 -4.12 2.13
CA TYR A 104 1.64 -5.14 1.72
C TYR A 104 0.28 -4.97 2.38
N LEU A 105 0.25 -4.62 3.66
CA LEU A 105 -1.00 -4.31 4.36
C LEU A 105 -1.75 -3.16 3.66
N GLN A 106 -1.06 -2.08 3.33
CA GLN A 106 -1.65 -0.95 2.61
C GLN A 106 -2.14 -1.34 1.22
N LEU A 107 -1.34 -2.10 0.47
CA LEU A 107 -1.73 -2.61 -0.84
C LEU A 107 -2.98 -3.49 -0.76
N THR A 108 -3.09 -4.35 0.24
CA THR A 108 -4.26 -5.20 0.45
C THR A 108 -5.52 -4.36 0.70
N TYR A 109 -5.43 -3.35 1.56
CA TYR A 109 -6.57 -2.45 1.83
C TYR A 109 -7.01 -1.63 0.61
N LEU A 110 -6.07 -1.28 -0.27
CA LEU A 110 -6.35 -0.41 -1.41
C LEU A 110 -6.82 -1.17 -2.66
N TYR A 111 -6.33 -2.40 -2.86
CA TYR A 111 -6.52 -3.13 -4.13
C TYR A 111 -7.32 -4.42 -3.99
N GLN A 112 -7.73 -4.77 -2.76
CA GLN A 112 -8.63 -5.89 -2.51
C GLN A 112 -9.49 -5.58 -1.29
N HIS A 113 -10.65 -6.22 -1.21
CA HIS A 113 -11.40 -6.25 0.04
C HIS A 113 -10.58 -6.99 1.10
N SER A 114 -10.33 -6.32 2.24
CA SER A 114 -9.61 -6.95 3.32
C SER A 114 -10.44 -8.10 3.90
N TYR A 115 -9.75 -9.10 4.43
CA TYR A 115 -10.34 -10.23 5.16
C TYR A 115 -11.29 -9.80 6.30
N TYR A 116 -11.16 -8.57 6.77
CA TYR A 116 -11.89 -7.99 7.91
C TYR A 116 -13.03 -7.04 7.50
N THR A 117 -13.70 -7.29 6.41
CA THR A 117 -14.94 -6.55 6.12
C THR A 117 -16.07 -7.02 7.04
N GLY A 118 -16.10 -6.45 8.23
CA GLY A 118 -16.99 -6.82 9.32
C GLY A 118 -16.40 -7.90 10.23
N ALA A 119 -16.49 -7.71 11.53
CA ALA A 119 -16.00 -8.64 12.55
C ALA A 119 -16.62 -10.05 12.48
N ASP A 120 -17.67 -10.21 11.71
CA ASP A 120 -18.41 -11.44 11.52
C ASP A 120 -18.38 -11.95 10.06
N GLY A 121 -17.62 -11.29 9.19
CA GLY A 121 -17.57 -11.61 7.76
C GLY A 121 -18.87 -11.31 7.03
N THR A 122 -19.73 -10.47 7.59
CA THR A 122 -20.98 -10.06 6.92
C THR A 122 -20.71 -8.97 5.90
N LYS A 123 -21.33 -9.09 4.74
CA LYS A 123 -21.26 -8.11 3.68
C LYS A 123 -22.22 -6.96 3.98
N TRP A 124 -21.70 -5.77 4.25
CA TRP A 124 -22.33 -4.49 3.98
C TRP A 124 -23.88 -4.48 4.14
N GLY A 125 -24.38 -4.86 5.30
CA GLY A 125 -25.82 -4.79 5.64
C GLY A 125 -26.73 -5.75 4.92
N ARG A 126 -26.23 -6.73 4.14
CA ARG A 126 -27.06 -7.72 3.44
C ARG A 126 -27.11 -9.10 4.09
N GLY A 127 -26.46 -9.30 5.23
CA GLY A 127 -26.48 -10.57 5.96
C GLY A 127 -25.74 -11.75 5.30
N GLU A 128 -25.12 -11.53 4.14
CA GLU A 128 -24.34 -12.55 3.44
C GLU A 128 -22.88 -12.55 3.93
N LYS A 129 -22.35 -13.73 4.22
CA LYS A 129 -20.95 -13.91 4.59
C LYS A 129 -20.08 -14.00 3.34
N TYR A 130 -18.99 -13.21 3.30
CA TYR A 130 -17.99 -13.27 2.26
C TYR A 130 -16.63 -13.55 2.87
N ASP A 131 -15.99 -14.58 2.34
CA ASP A 131 -14.59 -14.90 2.63
C ASP A 131 -13.74 -14.51 1.42
N PHE A 132 -12.94 -13.45 1.57
CA PHE A 132 -12.02 -12.98 0.54
C PHE A 132 -10.60 -13.55 0.70
N SER A 133 -10.38 -14.45 1.67
CA SER A 133 -9.06 -15.01 1.95
C SER A 133 -8.39 -15.64 0.72
N GLN A 134 -9.16 -16.28 -0.13
CA GLN A 134 -8.69 -16.91 -1.37
C GLN A 134 -8.80 -16.01 -2.60
N SER A 135 -9.26 -14.77 -2.43
CA SER A 135 -9.37 -13.84 -3.56
C SER A 135 -7.99 -13.32 -3.99
N PRO A 136 -7.75 -13.18 -5.31
CA PRO A 136 -6.51 -12.61 -5.80
C PRO A 136 -6.34 -11.17 -5.29
N CYS A 137 -5.18 -10.87 -4.70
CA CYS A 137 -4.84 -9.57 -4.15
C CYS A 137 -3.77 -8.88 -5.01
N VAL A 138 -2.54 -8.88 -4.57
CA VAL A 138 -1.39 -8.24 -5.22
C VAL A 138 -0.26 -9.25 -5.38
N PRO A 139 0.66 -9.08 -6.35
CA PRO A 139 1.84 -9.94 -6.43
C PRO A 139 2.69 -9.89 -5.18
N LEU A 140 3.06 -11.03 -4.63
CA LEU A 140 3.96 -11.15 -3.50
C LEU A 140 5.41 -11.24 -4.00
N ILE A 141 6.19 -10.20 -3.74
CA ILE A 141 7.59 -10.07 -4.16
C ILE A 141 8.49 -10.06 -2.92
N THR A 142 9.38 -11.03 -2.83
CA THR A 142 10.37 -11.15 -1.75
C THR A 142 11.78 -10.95 -2.30
N GLU A 143 12.78 -11.01 -1.43
CA GLU A 143 14.20 -10.94 -1.79
C GLU A 143 14.65 -12.08 -2.71
N ASP A 144 13.97 -13.22 -2.66
CA ASP A 144 14.27 -14.43 -3.45
C ASP A 144 13.38 -14.58 -4.69
N THR A 145 12.51 -13.61 -4.93
CA THR A 145 11.57 -13.69 -6.07
C THR A 145 12.29 -13.34 -7.37
N GLU A 146 12.17 -14.22 -8.36
CA GLU A 146 12.65 -14.02 -9.71
C GLU A 146 11.50 -13.90 -10.71
N GLY A 147 11.61 -12.93 -11.61
CA GLY A 147 10.64 -12.72 -12.69
C GLY A 147 9.28 -12.19 -12.23
N ASP A 148 8.34 -12.18 -13.14
CA ASP A 148 6.97 -11.72 -12.90
C ASP A 148 6.19 -12.75 -12.07
N GLN A 149 5.47 -12.27 -11.07
CA GLN A 149 4.68 -13.11 -10.18
C GLN A 149 3.18 -12.91 -10.41
N PRO A 150 2.39 -14.00 -10.32
CA PRO A 150 0.94 -13.88 -10.30
C PRO A 150 0.47 -13.16 -9.03
N ARG A 151 -0.78 -12.73 -9.03
CA ARG A 151 -1.41 -12.18 -7.82
C ARG A 151 -1.49 -13.28 -6.74
N ALA A 152 -0.97 -12.96 -5.56
CA ALA A 152 -1.13 -13.79 -4.37
C ALA A 152 -2.58 -13.70 -3.84
N THR A 153 -2.99 -14.64 -3.03
CA THR A 153 -4.28 -14.53 -2.32
C THR A 153 -4.16 -13.60 -1.11
N VAL A 154 -5.30 -13.15 -0.57
CA VAL A 154 -5.32 -12.30 0.65
C VAL A 154 -4.73 -13.05 1.86
N ALA A 155 -4.87 -14.38 1.91
CA ALA A 155 -4.39 -15.21 3.01
C ALA A 155 -2.87 -15.47 2.99
N GLN A 156 -2.19 -15.26 1.86
CA GLN A 156 -0.74 -15.37 1.73
C GLN A 156 -0.01 -14.14 2.27
#